data_a5d02d7d95f0462730e2845716ccd174
#
_entry.id   a5d02d7d95f0462730e2845716ccd174
#
_cell.length_a   1.000
_cell.length_b   1.000
_cell.length_c   1.000
_cell.angle_alpha   90.00
_cell.angle_beta   90.00
_cell.angle_gamma   90.00
#
_symmetry.space_group_name_H-M   'P 1'
#
loop_
_entity.id
_entity.type
_entity.pdbx_description
1 polymer ?
#
loop_
_entity_poly.entity_id
_entity_poly.type
_entity_poly.pdbx_seq_one_letter_code
_entity_poly.pdbx_strand_id
1 'polypeptide(L)'
;MNRRTSLPALAGVAVAVLVLAGCGDGAPAEAGAAPAKSSPAAGAGSSATAAPAPALKPGEVRVTGQVDKPSTLTLAALRGLPQTSVEVEYTSAKGQQKHTYQGVLLHDVLRDAQPRFDASKKNGQLRGIVAATGAGDYRAVFAWAELDPGFAKSQILLAVAEDGKPFDDAAGPRLVVPQDTKGGRYVSELNQLWVGTVDATVDGAGGASGAGN
;
A
#
# COMPACT_ATOMS: atom_id res chain seq x y z
N MET A 1 3.08 -6.06 -54.52
CA MET A 1 2.02 -5.08 -54.80
C MET A 1 1.88 -4.18 -53.58
N ASN A 2 2.28 -2.94 -53.79
CA ASN A 2 2.24 -1.82 -52.86
C ASN A 2 0.82 -1.44 -52.43
N ARG A 3 0.61 -1.07 -51.20
CA ARG A 3 -0.21 0.10 -50.87
C ARG A 3 0.21 0.67 -49.51
N ARG A 4 0.81 1.85 -49.61
CA ARG A 4 0.98 2.87 -48.58
C ARG A 4 -0.34 3.65 -48.45
N THR A 5 -0.71 4.04 -47.25
CA THR A 5 -1.53 5.23 -46.94
C THR A 5 -1.38 5.52 -45.46
N SER A 6 -0.66 6.54 -45.09
CA SER A 6 -0.98 7.96 -44.90
C SER A 6 -1.48 8.26 -43.47
N LEU A 7 -0.63 8.99 -42.70
CA LEU A 7 -1.02 9.75 -41.50
C LEU A 7 -2.00 10.88 -41.86
N PRO A 8 -2.74 11.38 -40.87
CA PRO A 8 -2.75 12.83 -40.71
C PRO A 8 -2.29 13.30 -39.33
N ALA A 9 -1.59 14.38 -39.36
CA ALA A 9 -1.16 15.23 -38.27
C ALA A 9 -2.23 16.28 -37.93
N LEU A 10 -2.04 16.95 -36.79
CA LEU A 10 -2.50 18.26 -36.34
C LEU A 10 -3.88 18.38 -35.68
N ALA A 11 -3.87 18.81 -34.39
CA ALA A 11 -4.27 20.20 -34.06
C ALA A 11 -3.96 20.47 -32.58
N GLY A 12 -3.15 21.49 -32.32
CA GLY A 12 -2.90 22.06 -31.01
C GLY A 12 -4.09 22.93 -30.57
N VAL A 13 -4.33 22.94 -29.26
CA VAL A 13 -5.17 23.97 -28.61
C VAL A 13 -4.37 24.53 -27.44
N ALA A 14 -4.00 25.80 -27.62
CA ALA A 14 -3.52 26.69 -26.58
C ALA A 14 -4.73 27.21 -25.80
N VAL A 15 -4.70 27.16 -24.47
CA VAL A 15 -5.65 27.89 -23.62
C VAL A 15 -4.91 28.78 -22.65
N ALA A 16 -5.33 29.99 -22.64
CA ALA A 16 -4.80 31.19 -22.03
C ALA A 16 -4.87 31.18 -20.50
N VAL A 17 -3.85 31.84 -19.94
CA VAL A 17 -3.73 32.26 -18.53
C VAL A 17 -4.67 33.44 -18.27
N LEU A 18 -5.48 33.36 -17.21
CA LEU A 18 -6.16 34.53 -16.64
C LEU A 18 -5.66 34.76 -15.25
N VAL A 19 -4.89 35.83 -15.08
CA VAL A 19 -4.46 36.41 -13.80
C VAL A 19 -5.54 37.39 -13.34
N LEU A 20 -6.07 37.21 -12.14
CA LEU A 20 -6.83 38.26 -11.45
C LEU A 20 -6.11 38.59 -10.13
N ALA A 21 -5.51 39.77 -10.13
CA ALA A 21 -5.04 40.47 -8.95
C ALA A 21 -6.22 41.23 -8.31
N GLY A 22 -6.39 41.07 -7.01
CA GLY A 22 -7.32 41.86 -6.19
C GLY A 22 -6.63 42.32 -4.91
N CYS A 23 -6.14 43.53 -4.90
CA CYS A 23 -5.73 44.25 -3.69
C CYS A 23 -6.97 44.80 -2.98
N GLY A 24 -6.96 44.74 -1.66
CA GLY A 24 -7.93 45.41 -0.78
C GLY A 24 -7.24 45.76 0.56
N ASP A 25 -6.84 47.04 0.64
CA ASP A 25 -6.36 47.72 1.81
C ASP A 25 -7.47 47.95 2.87
N GLY A 26 -7.13 47.96 4.14
CA GLY A 26 -8.01 48.39 5.21
C GLY A 26 -7.50 48.12 6.61
N ALA A 27 -6.70 49.00 7.17
CA ALA A 27 -6.45 49.14 8.62
C ALA A 27 -7.06 50.48 9.09
N PRO A 28 -7.04 50.89 10.36
CA PRO A 28 -6.98 50.21 11.66
C PRO A 28 -8.04 50.77 12.68
N ALA A 29 -8.20 50.19 13.87
CA ALA A 29 -8.43 50.87 15.15
C ALA A 29 -8.58 49.88 16.33
N GLU A 30 -7.71 50.03 17.24
CA GLU A 30 -7.71 50.36 18.68
C GLU A 30 -8.33 49.39 19.69
N ALA A 31 -7.44 48.93 20.55
CA ALA A 31 -7.41 48.94 22.02
C ALA A 31 -8.57 48.30 22.83
N GLY A 32 -8.20 47.27 23.57
CA GLY A 32 -8.95 46.77 24.72
C GLY A 32 -8.12 45.73 25.49
N ALA A 33 -7.39 46.20 26.51
CA ALA A 33 -6.58 45.35 27.39
C ALA A 33 -7.40 44.69 28.51
N ALA A 34 -6.96 43.46 28.88
CA ALA A 34 -6.95 42.79 30.19
C ALA A 34 -7.98 41.66 30.39
N PRO A 35 -7.73 40.70 31.29
CA PRO A 35 -6.46 40.15 31.77
C PRO A 35 -6.33 38.62 31.56
N ALA A 36 -5.10 38.15 31.64
CA ALA A 36 -4.70 36.75 31.62
C ALA A 36 -5.40 35.88 32.67
N LYS A 37 -6.00 34.80 32.24
CA LYS A 37 -6.20 33.58 33.03
C LYS A 37 -5.34 32.48 32.48
N SER A 38 -4.30 32.13 33.20
CA SER A 38 -3.44 30.99 33.01
C SER A 38 -4.26 29.72 33.05
N SER A 39 -4.40 29.07 31.92
CA SER A 39 -4.82 27.65 31.81
C SER A 39 -3.59 26.76 31.89
N PRO A 40 -3.67 25.61 32.62
CA PRO A 40 -2.54 24.71 32.74
C PRO A 40 -2.28 24.04 31.40
N ALA A 41 -1.01 23.95 31.06
CA ALA A 41 -0.49 23.25 29.91
C ALA A 41 -1.01 21.79 29.89
N ALA A 42 -1.90 21.49 28.97
CA ALA A 42 -2.20 20.11 28.57
C ALA A 42 -0.94 19.54 27.95
N GLY A 43 -0.50 18.41 28.49
CA GLY A 43 0.70 17.71 28.06
C GLY A 43 0.75 17.50 26.57
N ALA A 44 1.78 18.02 25.93
CA ALA A 44 2.16 17.70 24.59
C ALA A 44 2.49 16.20 24.57
N GLY A 45 1.56 15.41 24.05
CA GLY A 45 1.84 14.04 23.62
C GLY A 45 3.01 14.09 22.65
N SER A 46 4.17 13.61 23.10
CA SER A 46 5.38 13.49 22.30
C SER A 46 5.07 12.51 21.15
N SER A 47 4.61 13.03 20.02
CA SER A 47 4.71 12.30 18.77
C SER A 47 6.21 12.14 18.52
N ALA A 48 6.75 11.01 18.96
CA ALA A 48 8.10 10.62 18.58
C ALA A 48 8.12 10.56 17.04
N THR A 49 8.70 11.59 16.44
CA THR A 49 9.01 11.59 15.01
C THR A 49 9.99 10.44 14.80
N ALA A 50 9.46 9.28 14.40
CA ALA A 50 10.30 8.15 14.03
C ALA A 50 11.24 8.63 12.91
N ALA A 51 12.53 8.42 13.09
CA ALA A 51 13.51 8.71 12.04
C ALA A 51 13.03 8.09 10.73
N PRO A 52 13.18 8.79 9.59
CA PRO A 52 12.76 8.24 8.31
C PRO A 52 13.47 6.91 8.07
N ALA A 53 12.66 5.90 7.75
CA ALA A 53 13.19 4.57 7.47
C ALA A 53 14.17 4.65 6.28
N PRO A 54 15.28 3.89 6.29
CA PRO A 54 16.26 3.89 5.19
C PRO A 54 15.58 3.67 3.85
N ALA A 55 16.07 4.32 2.80
CA ALA A 55 15.57 4.08 1.45
C ALA A 55 15.76 2.61 1.07
N LEU A 56 14.75 2.02 0.41
CA LEU A 56 14.83 0.66 -0.12
C LEU A 56 15.68 0.62 -1.37
N LYS A 57 16.44 -0.45 -1.53
CA LYS A 57 17.09 -0.77 -2.79
C LYS A 57 16.09 -1.48 -3.72
N PRO A 58 16.34 -1.45 -5.05
CA PRO A 58 15.55 -2.26 -5.97
C PRO A 58 15.48 -3.73 -5.53
N GLY A 59 14.33 -4.35 -5.64
CA GLY A 59 14.10 -5.74 -5.24
C GLY A 59 13.94 -5.99 -3.74
N GLU A 60 14.00 -4.96 -2.90
CA GLU A 60 13.73 -5.06 -1.47
C GLU A 60 12.26 -4.77 -1.14
N VAL A 61 11.70 -5.57 -0.24
CA VAL A 61 10.34 -5.41 0.30
C VAL A 61 10.41 -5.18 1.79
N ARG A 62 9.84 -4.08 2.26
CA ARG A 62 9.74 -3.78 3.69
C ARG A 62 8.45 -4.30 4.27
N VAL A 63 8.53 -5.05 5.38
CA VAL A 63 7.40 -5.51 6.19
C VAL A 63 7.31 -4.64 7.44
N THR A 64 6.18 -3.96 7.63
CA THR A 64 5.95 -2.99 8.71
C THR A 64 4.53 -3.05 9.25
N GLY A 65 4.22 -2.14 10.17
CA GLY A 65 2.89 -2.00 10.78
C GLY A 65 2.80 -2.69 12.12
N GLN A 66 1.66 -3.31 12.41
CA GLN A 66 1.42 -4.00 13.67
C GLN A 66 2.04 -5.41 13.65
N VAL A 67 3.37 -5.47 13.63
CA VAL A 67 4.16 -6.70 13.67
C VAL A 67 5.22 -6.61 14.75
N ASP A 68 5.61 -7.74 15.34
CA ASP A 68 6.68 -7.79 16.34
C ASP A 68 8.07 -7.81 15.72
N LYS A 69 8.17 -8.32 14.48
CA LYS A 69 9.43 -8.46 13.74
C LYS A 69 9.35 -7.72 12.39
N PRO A 70 9.40 -6.38 12.39
CA PRO A 70 9.53 -5.64 11.13
C PRO A 70 10.84 -6.04 10.43
N SER A 71 10.80 -6.17 9.11
CA SER A 71 11.95 -6.66 8.34
C SER A 71 12.01 -6.05 6.95
N THR A 72 13.16 -6.21 6.30
CA THR A 72 13.33 -5.94 4.87
C THR A 72 13.81 -7.23 4.21
N LEU A 73 13.08 -7.69 3.22
CA LEU A 73 13.36 -8.92 2.49
C LEU A 73 13.90 -8.58 1.11
N THR A 74 14.94 -9.29 0.68
CA THR A 74 15.48 -9.20 -0.67
C THR A 74 14.90 -10.32 -1.55
N LEU A 75 14.97 -10.18 -2.88
CA LEU A 75 14.63 -11.27 -3.79
C LEU A 75 15.43 -12.55 -3.49
N ALA A 76 16.70 -12.42 -3.14
CA ALA A 76 17.55 -13.55 -2.77
C ALA A 76 17.03 -14.26 -1.51
N ALA A 77 16.63 -13.50 -0.49
CA ALA A 77 16.03 -14.06 0.73
C ALA A 77 14.71 -14.76 0.43
N LEU A 78 13.84 -14.15 -0.39
CA LEU A 78 12.57 -14.78 -0.79
C LEU A 78 12.78 -16.10 -1.54
N ARG A 79 13.78 -16.18 -2.42
CA ARG A 79 14.12 -17.42 -3.14
C ARG A 79 14.63 -18.54 -2.23
N GLY A 80 15.21 -18.18 -1.09
CA GLY A 80 15.68 -19.14 -0.08
C GLY A 80 14.56 -19.78 0.77
N LEU A 81 13.34 -19.24 0.72
CA LEU A 81 12.18 -19.76 1.44
C LEU A 81 11.49 -20.88 0.65
N PRO A 82 10.62 -21.69 1.30
CA PRO A 82 9.81 -22.70 0.60
C PRO A 82 9.00 -22.07 -0.55
N GLN A 83 9.17 -22.62 -1.76
CA GLN A 83 8.56 -22.09 -2.97
C GLN A 83 7.26 -22.84 -3.30
N THR A 84 6.25 -22.09 -3.73
CA THR A 84 5.00 -22.59 -4.31
C THR A 84 4.90 -22.14 -5.75
N SER A 85 4.39 -23.02 -6.63
CA SER A 85 4.11 -22.69 -8.03
C SER A 85 2.61 -22.68 -8.23
N VAL A 86 2.08 -21.64 -8.91
CA VAL A 86 0.66 -21.51 -9.24
C VAL A 86 0.49 -21.10 -10.70
N GLU A 87 -0.47 -21.73 -11.38
CA GLU A 87 -0.97 -21.27 -12.66
C GLU A 87 -2.09 -20.27 -12.43
N VAL A 88 -2.07 -19.17 -13.18
CA VAL A 88 -3.08 -18.13 -13.10
C VAL A 88 -3.64 -17.82 -14.48
N GLU A 89 -4.91 -17.46 -14.51
CA GLU A 89 -5.58 -16.98 -15.70
C GLU A 89 -6.44 -15.78 -15.32
N TYR A 90 -6.15 -14.61 -15.89
CA TYR A 90 -6.81 -13.35 -15.55
C TYR A 90 -6.91 -12.42 -16.76
N THR A 91 -7.85 -11.49 -16.71
CA THR A 91 -8.00 -10.43 -17.72
C THR A 91 -7.25 -9.17 -17.29
N SER A 92 -6.46 -8.61 -18.20
CA SER A 92 -5.78 -7.32 -18.03
C SER A 92 -6.16 -6.37 -19.17
N ALA A 93 -5.61 -5.16 -19.18
CA ALA A 93 -5.72 -4.24 -20.31
C ALA A 93 -5.13 -4.81 -21.63
N LYS A 94 -4.26 -5.82 -21.54
CA LYS A 94 -3.68 -6.53 -22.68
C LYS A 94 -4.51 -7.74 -23.14
N GLY A 95 -5.70 -7.92 -22.57
CA GLY A 95 -6.56 -9.09 -22.82
C GLY A 95 -6.32 -10.22 -21.80
N GLN A 96 -6.73 -11.43 -22.20
CA GLN A 96 -6.57 -12.64 -21.38
C GLN A 96 -5.09 -12.97 -21.21
N GLN A 97 -4.68 -13.22 -19.98
CA GLN A 97 -3.31 -13.58 -19.60
C GLN A 97 -3.34 -14.95 -18.94
N LYS A 98 -2.34 -15.79 -19.27
CA LYS A 98 -2.10 -17.06 -18.60
C LYS A 98 -0.62 -17.17 -18.28
N HIS A 99 -0.28 -17.36 -17.01
CA HIS A 99 1.10 -17.41 -16.54
C HIS A 99 1.25 -18.46 -15.44
N THR A 100 2.50 -18.93 -15.26
CA THR A 100 2.91 -19.72 -14.11
C THR A 100 3.82 -18.87 -13.24
N TYR A 101 3.42 -18.61 -12.00
CA TYR A 101 4.24 -17.88 -11.03
C TYR A 101 4.84 -18.84 -10.01
N GLN A 102 6.11 -18.59 -9.66
CA GLN A 102 6.79 -19.26 -8.56
C GLN A 102 7.17 -18.23 -7.49
N GLY A 103 6.93 -18.56 -6.22
CA GLY A 103 7.21 -17.64 -5.12
C GLY A 103 6.85 -18.23 -3.76
N VAL A 104 6.83 -17.38 -2.76
CA VAL A 104 6.52 -17.71 -1.36
C VAL A 104 5.09 -17.31 -1.05
N LEU A 105 4.37 -18.11 -0.27
CA LEU A 105 3.04 -17.72 0.20
C LEU A 105 3.14 -16.46 1.06
N LEU A 106 2.33 -15.45 0.74
CA LEU A 106 2.30 -14.19 1.49
C LEU A 106 1.99 -14.42 2.96
N HIS A 107 1.09 -15.36 3.27
CA HIS A 107 0.77 -15.75 4.65
C HIS A 107 2.02 -16.17 5.41
N ASP A 108 2.89 -17.01 4.84
CA ASP A 108 4.06 -17.53 5.53
C ASP A 108 5.08 -16.42 5.83
N VAL A 109 5.31 -15.53 4.85
CA VAL A 109 6.17 -14.35 5.04
C VAL A 109 5.65 -13.45 6.18
N LEU A 110 4.36 -13.18 6.20
CA LEU A 110 3.76 -12.31 7.20
C LEU A 110 3.65 -12.98 8.59
N ARG A 111 3.42 -14.30 8.64
CA ARG A 111 3.44 -15.06 9.89
C ARG A 111 4.80 -14.95 10.57
N ASP A 112 5.89 -15.02 9.81
CA ASP A 112 7.25 -14.89 10.35
C ASP A 112 7.53 -13.49 10.89
N ALA A 113 6.84 -12.45 10.38
CA ALA A 113 6.85 -11.10 10.93
C ALA A 113 6.08 -10.96 12.25
N GLN A 114 5.32 -11.98 12.66
CA GLN A 114 4.54 -12.03 13.90
C GLN A 114 3.53 -10.88 14.02
N PRO A 115 2.43 -10.90 13.24
CA PRO A 115 1.38 -9.89 13.34
C PRO A 115 0.75 -9.85 14.74
N ARG A 116 0.54 -8.63 15.25
CA ARG A 116 -0.10 -8.40 16.54
C ARG A 116 -1.60 -8.25 16.37
N PHE A 117 -2.32 -9.33 16.55
CA PHE A 117 -3.78 -9.31 16.62
C PHE A 117 -4.23 -9.41 18.08
N ASP A 118 -5.37 -8.79 18.40
CA ASP A 118 -5.93 -8.83 19.75
C ASP A 118 -6.46 -10.22 20.08
N ALA A 119 -5.65 -11.00 20.82
CA ALA A 119 -5.98 -12.35 21.25
C ALA A 119 -7.13 -12.40 22.30
N SER A 120 -7.47 -11.26 22.92
CA SER A 120 -8.60 -11.18 23.85
C SER A 120 -9.95 -11.19 23.14
N LYS A 121 -9.98 -10.86 21.86
CA LYS A 121 -11.17 -10.84 21.01
C LYS A 121 -11.32 -12.14 20.26
N LYS A 122 -12.55 -12.69 20.26
CA LYS A 122 -12.87 -13.88 19.44
C LYS A 122 -12.51 -13.59 17.98
N ASN A 123 -11.66 -14.44 17.39
CA ASN A 123 -11.18 -14.31 16.02
C ASN A 123 -10.57 -12.92 15.74
N GLY A 124 -9.78 -12.38 16.66
CA GLY A 124 -9.17 -11.04 16.54
C GLY A 124 -8.39 -10.84 15.24
N GLN A 125 -7.80 -11.91 14.69
CA GLN A 125 -7.09 -11.89 13.40
C GLN A 125 -8.00 -11.55 12.20
N LEU A 126 -9.31 -11.76 12.28
CA LEU A 126 -10.25 -11.40 11.20
C LEU A 126 -10.41 -9.88 11.01
N ARG A 127 -9.92 -9.08 11.96
CA ARG A 127 -9.82 -7.63 11.86
C ARG A 127 -8.54 -7.18 11.16
N GLY A 128 -7.64 -8.12 10.90
CA GLY A 128 -6.35 -7.86 10.25
C GLY A 128 -6.53 -7.48 8.79
N ILE A 129 -5.75 -6.48 8.37
CA ILE A 129 -5.61 -6.04 6.98
C ILE A 129 -4.14 -5.97 6.60
N VAL A 130 -3.87 -6.22 5.33
CA VAL A 130 -2.54 -6.10 4.73
C VAL A 130 -2.64 -5.16 3.54
N ALA A 131 -1.83 -4.10 3.53
CA ALA A 131 -1.68 -3.23 2.38
C ALA A 131 -0.34 -3.55 1.70
N ALA A 132 -0.41 -3.93 0.43
CA ALA A 132 0.74 -4.16 -0.43
C ALA A 132 0.94 -2.95 -1.34
N THR A 133 2.13 -2.36 -1.35
CA THR A 133 2.47 -1.18 -2.16
C THR A 133 3.61 -1.52 -3.10
N GLY A 134 3.50 -1.08 -4.35
CA GLY A 134 4.50 -1.26 -5.39
C GLY A 134 4.88 0.06 -6.07
N ALA A 135 5.38 -0.04 -7.31
CA ALA A 135 5.79 1.12 -8.09
C ALA A 135 4.68 2.17 -8.22
N GLY A 136 5.06 3.45 -8.20
CA GLY A 136 4.13 4.56 -8.38
C GLY A 136 3.04 4.65 -7.33
N ASP A 137 3.31 4.18 -6.11
CA ASP A 137 2.33 4.12 -5.01
C ASP A 137 1.11 3.23 -5.29
N TYR A 138 1.20 2.35 -6.30
CA TYR A 138 0.13 1.40 -6.57
C TYR A 138 -0.10 0.52 -5.34
N ARG A 139 -1.36 0.41 -4.91
CA ARG A 139 -1.68 -0.25 -3.64
C ARG A 139 -2.87 -1.17 -3.77
N ALA A 140 -2.74 -2.39 -3.20
CA ALA A 140 -3.83 -3.34 -3.03
C ALA A 140 -3.98 -3.69 -1.54
N VAL A 141 -5.21 -3.94 -1.10
CA VAL A 141 -5.53 -4.28 0.29
C VAL A 141 -6.18 -5.65 0.35
N PHE A 142 -5.80 -6.42 1.37
CA PHE A 142 -6.26 -7.78 1.63
C PHE A 142 -6.73 -7.90 3.07
N ALA A 143 -7.82 -8.61 3.31
CA ALA A 143 -8.16 -9.05 4.65
C ALA A 143 -7.21 -10.19 5.07
N TRP A 144 -6.84 -10.26 6.34
CA TRP A 144 -6.02 -11.37 6.85
C TRP A 144 -6.65 -12.73 6.54
N ALA A 145 -7.98 -12.82 6.63
CA ALA A 145 -8.72 -14.04 6.34
C ALA A 145 -8.57 -14.54 4.89
N GLU A 146 -8.23 -13.67 3.94
CA GLU A 146 -7.93 -14.09 2.57
C GLU A 146 -6.57 -14.81 2.47
N LEU A 147 -5.65 -14.51 3.37
CA LEU A 147 -4.30 -15.05 3.40
C LEU A 147 -4.21 -16.32 4.24
N ASP A 148 -4.96 -16.36 5.35
CA ASP A 148 -4.89 -17.42 6.35
C ASP A 148 -5.54 -18.71 5.82
N PRO A 149 -4.78 -19.81 5.66
CA PRO A 149 -5.30 -21.08 5.15
C PRO A 149 -6.36 -21.72 6.06
N GLY A 150 -6.50 -21.26 7.31
CA GLY A 150 -7.59 -21.65 8.20
C GLY A 150 -8.95 -21.08 7.81
N PHE A 151 -8.98 -19.99 7.02
CA PHE A 151 -10.21 -19.34 6.55
C PHE A 151 -10.40 -19.42 5.04
N ALA A 152 -9.33 -19.19 4.28
CA ALA A 152 -9.38 -19.25 2.82
C ALA A 152 -8.29 -20.17 2.28
N LYS A 153 -8.55 -20.77 1.12
CA LYS A 153 -7.54 -21.58 0.41
C LYS A 153 -6.80 -20.75 -0.65
N SER A 154 -6.69 -19.45 -0.43
CA SER A 154 -6.00 -18.55 -1.34
C SER A 154 -4.50 -18.76 -1.27
N GLN A 155 -3.88 -18.91 -2.45
CA GLN A 155 -2.44 -19.05 -2.56
C GLN A 155 -1.83 -17.73 -3.05
N ILE A 156 -2.09 -16.63 -2.30
CA ILE A 156 -1.51 -15.34 -2.65
C ILE A 156 0.01 -15.41 -2.47
N LEU A 157 0.75 -15.07 -3.52
CA LEU A 157 2.20 -15.22 -3.61
C LEU A 157 2.94 -13.91 -3.62
N LEU A 158 4.11 -13.90 -3.00
CA LEU A 158 5.23 -13.05 -3.37
C LEU A 158 6.04 -13.80 -4.43
N ALA A 159 5.71 -13.57 -5.70
CA ALA A 159 6.34 -14.21 -6.82
C ALA A 159 7.76 -13.68 -7.04
N VAL A 160 8.69 -14.58 -7.31
CA VAL A 160 10.11 -14.31 -7.61
C VAL A 160 10.49 -14.78 -9.02
N ALA A 161 9.55 -15.45 -9.72
CA ALA A 161 9.71 -15.87 -11.12
C ALA A 161 8.34 -15.94 -11.82
N GLU A 162 8.34 -15.73 -13.14
CA GLU A 162 7.20 -15.83 -14.05
C GLU A 162 7.58 -16.67 -15.26
N ASP A 163 6.79 -17.67 -15.60
CA ASP A 163 6.99 -18.58 -16.74
C ASP A 163 8.41 -19.19 -16.77
N GLY A 164 8.90 -19.61 -15.60
CA GLY A 164 10.23 -20.17 -15.44
C GLY A 164 11.40 -19.16 -15.49
N LYS A 165 11.12 -17.86 -15.64
CA LYS A 165 12.13 -16.81 -15.67
C LYS A 165 12.19 -16.08 -14.32
N PRO A 166 13.31 -16.14 -13.59
CA PRO A 166 13.48 -15.38 -12.37
C PRO A 166 13.40 -13.87 -12.62
N PHE A 167 12.76 -13.14 -11.70
CA PHE A 167 12.83 -11.67 -11.69
C PHE A 167 14.23 -11.21 -11.29
N ASP A 168 14.67 -10.08 -11.81
CA ASP A 168 15.86 -9.36 -11.33
C ASP A 168 15.48 -8.34 -10.25
N ASP A 169 16.48 -7.71 -9.65
CA ASP A 169 16.24 -6.72 -8.60
C ASP A 169 15.52 -5.47 -9.12
N ALA A 170 15.65 -5.14 -10.41
CA ALA A 170 14.95 -3.99 -11.00
C ALA A 170 13.44 -4.28 -11.17
N ALA A 171 13.08 -5.49 -11.58
CA ALA A 171 11.69 -5.93 -11.64
C ALA A 171 11.07 -6.13 -10.26
N GLY A 172 11.90 -6.45 -9.26
CA GLY A 172 11.45 -6.75 -7.91
C GLY A 172 10.50 -7.94 -7.82
N PRO A 173 10.07 -8.29 -6.60
CA PRO A 173 9.03 -9.30 -6.43
C PRO A 173 7.67 -8.74 -6.85
N ARG A 174 6.77 -9.65 -7.25
CA ARG A 174 5.39 -9.31 -7.62
C ARG A 174 4.42 -9.98 -6.67
N LEU A 175 3.42 -9.22 -6.19
CA LEU A 175 2.28 -9.85 -5.53
C LEU A 175 1.32 -10.40 -6.58
N VAL A 176 0.95 -11.67 -6.43
CA VAL A 176 0.07 -12.41 -7.33
C VAL A 176 -1.11 -12.97 -6.56
N VAL A 177 -2.32 -12.81 -7.10
CA VAL A 177 -3.59 -13.21 -6.48
C VAL A 177 -4.30 -14.22 -7.40
N PRO A 178 -4.02 -15.52 -7.26
CA PRO A 178 -4.45 -16.54 -8.21
C PRO A 178 -5.96 -16.65 -8.43
N GLN A 179 -6.78 -16.26 -7.43
CA GLN A 179 -8.23 -16.37 -7.49
C GLN A 179 -8.90 -15.18 -8.21
N ASP A 180 -8.14 -14.13 -8.50
CA ASP A 180 -8.70 -12.95 -9.15
C ASP A 180 -8.90 -13.18 -10.65
N THR A 181 -10.09 -12.91 -11.13
CA THR A 181 -10.41 -12.94 -12.58
C THR A 181 -9.83 -11.75 -13.35
N LYS A 182 -9.35 -10.73 -12.63
CA LYS A 182 -8.71 -9.53 -13.18
C LYS A 182 -7.42 -9.26 -12.43
N GLY A 183 -6.37 -8.81 -13.15
CA GLY A 183 -5.06 -8.52 -12.59
C GLY A 183 -4.97 -7.24 -11.74
N GLY A 184 -6.11 -6.65 -11.34
CA GLY A 184 -6.14 -5.37 -10.63
C GLY A 184 -5.59 -5.39 -9.19
N ARG A 185 -5.42 -6.55 -8.56
CA ARG A 185 -4.73 -6.65 -7.26
C ARG A 185 -3.31 -7.23 -7.36
N TYR A 186 -2.82 -7.47 -8.58
CA TYR A 186 -1.43 -7.84 -8.79
C TYR A 186 -0.57 -6.59 -8.64
N VAL A 187 0.42 -6.63 -7.74
CA VAL A 187 1.29 -5.49 -7.45
C VAL A 187 2.69 -5.79 -7.96
N SER A 188 3.11 -5.10 -9.02
CA SER A 188 4.47 -5.19 -9.57
C SER A 188 5.44 -4.31 -8.78
N GLU A 189 6.73 -4.65 -8.82
CA GLU A 189 7.79 -3.93 -8.11
C GLU A 189 7.40 -3.69 -6.65
N LEU A 190 6.89 -4.77 -6.01
CA LEU A 190 6.44 -4.70 -4.62
C LEU A 190 7.58 -4.23 -3.74
N ASN A 191 7.33 -3.17 -2.95
CA ASN A 191 8.34 -2.56 -2.09
C ASN A 191 7.89 -2.46 -0.62
N GLN A 192 6.58 -2.59 -0.33
CA GLN A 192 6.10 -2.52 1.04
C GLN A 192 4.91 -3.47 1.27
N LEU A 193 4.94 -4.11 2.43
CA LEU A 193 3.83 -4.81 3.05
C LEU A 193 3.59 -4.17 4.42
N TRP A 194 2.43 -3.59 4.60
CA TRP A 194 2.00 -3.02 5.88
C TRP A 194 0.89 -3.86 6.47
N VAL A 195 1.03 -4.25 7.73
CA VAL A 195 0.03 -5.02 8.48
C VAL A 195 -0.64 -4.10 9.50
N GLY A 196 -1.95 -4.16 9.59
CA GLY A 196 -2.74 -3.40 10.56
C GLY A 196 -4.05 -4.09 10.90
N THR A 197 -4.92 -3.37 11.62
CA THR A 197 -6.29 -3.80 11.91
C THR A 197 -7.28 -2.72 11.52
N VAL A 198 -8.51 -3.11 11.19
CA VAL A 198 -9.60 -2.16 10.89
C VAL A 198 -9.95 -1.30 12.10
N ASP A 199 -9.75 -1.78 13.33
CA ASP A 199 -10.00 -1.02 14.55
C ASP A 199 -9.16 0.27 14.60
N ALA A 200 -7.88 0.18 14.19
CA ALA A 200 -6.98 1.33 14.14
C ALA A 200 -7.44 2.42 13.15
N THR A 201 -8.23 2.07 12.14
CA THR A 201 -8.74 3.01 11.14
C THR A 201 -10.12 3.52 11.48
N VAL A 202 -10.97 2.71 12.08
CA VAL A 202 -12.37 3.05 12.42
C VAL A 202 -12.43 3.90 13.68
N ASP A 203 -11.66 3.54 14.72
CA ASP A 203 -11.61 4.30 15.98
C ASP A 203 -10.95 5.68 15.81
N GLY A 204 -10.00 5.81 14.87
CA GLY A 204 -9.39 7.10 14.53
C GLY A 204 -10.33 8.08 13.80
N ALA A 205 -11.36 7.58 13.13
CA ALA A 205 -12.35 8.40 12.42
C ALA A 205 -13.51 8.85 13.31
N GLY A 206 -13.73 8.20 14.47
CA GLY A 206 -14.84 8.48 15.40
C GLY A 206 -14.58 9.61 16.40
N GLY A 207 -13.38 10.15 16.49
CA GLY A 207 -12.98 11.14 17.50
C GLY A 207 -13.41 12.60 17.26
N ALA A 208 -14.15 12.90 16.20
CA ALA A 208 -14.48 14.28 15.82
C ALA A 208 -15.99 14.60 15.88
N SER A 209 -16.78 13.91 16.68
CA SER A 209 -18.21 14.25 16.79
C SER A 209 -18.66 14.28 18.24
N GLY A 210 -18.79 15.48 18.78
CA GLY A 210 -19.58 15.69 20.02
C GLY A 210 -19.03 16.69 21.01
N ALA A 211 -18.86 17.93 20.62
CA ALA A 211 -18.95 19.04 21.59
C ALA A 211 -19.65 20.21 20.93
N GLY A 212 -20.93 20.19 20.98
CA GLY A 212 -21.82 21.26 20.56
C GLY A 212 -23.13 21.13 21.31
N ASN A 213 -23.22 21.66 22.49
CA ASN A 213 -24.40 22.31 23.03
C ASN A 213 -24.02 23.13 24.29
#